data_f7909ee3926a7b16af124638cb905c7a
#
_entry.id   f7909ee3926a7b16af124638cb905c7a
#
_cell.length_a   1.000
_cell.length_b   1.000
_cell.length_c   1.000
_cell.angle_alpha   90.00
_cell.angle_beta   90.00
_cell.angle_gamma   90.00
#
_symmetry.space_group_name_H-M   'P 1'
#
loop_
_entity.id
_entity.type
_entity.pdbx_description
1 polymer ?
#
loop_
_entity_poly.entity_id
_entity_poly.type
_entity_poly.pdbx_seq_one_letter_code
_entity_poly.pdbx_strand_id
1 'polypeptide(L)'
;MITPITRRTFMRTSTVTLAGVSIVNSYASPLWAEPLVTYPGIQLYTVDKELKADVHGTLKTIHSIGYKEVEGAGFAGLSAKQFRAAVDGAGLKCNSTHFFNFGDGDPSAIFEQANTLGVKYVVSSFIGKFGRNKAGGEAGPDEYKAMAEYFNQLGTSAKSAGLQLAYHNHNTEFKDLGHRKVGYDIFVVATEPELVKLELDCGWMVTAGHNPIDYFKRYPNRYRMVHIKDFVATAKPSTSLERSKVPQGTVLGTGYIKYKPILTAAKAAGVEHFFIEQEPPFLGTTAIEAATKDCQYLESIS
;
A
#
# COMPACT_ATOMS: atom_id res chain seq x y z
N MET A 1 35.21 25.81 -75.69
CA MET A 1 34.04 25.61 -76.59
C MET A 1 33.03 24.78 -75.90
N ILE A 2 31.98 25.42 -75.48
CA ILE A 2 30.87 24.74 -74.66
C ILE A 2 29.73 24.53 -75.63
N THR A 3 29.41 23.28 -75.94
CA THR A 3 28.27 22.90 -76.78
C THR A 3 27.00 22.91 -75.98
N PRO A 4 25.90 23.51 -76.43
CA PRO A 4 24.65 23.57 -75.66
C PRO A 4 23.85 22.27 -75.79
N ILE A 5 23.36 21.80 -74.64
CA ILE A 5 22.46 20.63 -74.49
C ILE A 5 21.05 21.06 -74.91
N THR A 6 20.54 20.46 -76.00
CA THR A 6 19.21 20.75 -76.54
C THR A 6 18.07 20.09 -75.73
N ARG A 7 16.95 20.82 -75.70
CA ARG A 7 15.72 20.54 -74.98
C ARG A 7 14.90 19.24 -75.36
N ARG A 8 15.56 18.26 -75.98
CA ARG A 8 14.83 17.11 -76.55
C ARG A 8 15.04 15.75 -75.86
N THR A 9 15.69 15.72 -74.67
CA THR A 9 15.95 14.46 -73.97
C THR A 9 15.26 14.40 -72.60
N PHE A 10 14.20 15.18 -72.35
CA PHE A 10 13.52 15.21 -71.09
C PHE A 10 12.02 14.78 -71.17
N MET A 11 11.68 13.96 -72.13
CA MET A 11 10.33 13.37 -72.16
C MET A 11 10.44 11.94 -72.64
N ARG A 12 10.64 11.01 -71.68
CA ARG A 12 10.21 9.61 -71.73
C ARG A 12 10.79 8.91 -70.50
N THR A 13 10.04 8.91 -69.43
CA THR A 13 9.75 7.79 -68.55
C THR A 13 9.08 8.30 -67.28
N SER A 14 7.81 8.67 -67.41
CA SER A 14 6.94 8.76 -66.23
C SER A 14 6.19 7.44 -66.13
N THR A 15 6.82 6.48 -65.48
CA THR A 15 6.09 5.26 -65.01
C THR A 15 5.29 5.68 -63.80
N VAL A 16 3.98 5.81 -63.97
CA VAL A 16 3.03 5.97 -62.83
C VAL A 16 3.00 4.68 -62.08
N THR A 17 3.74 4.61 -60.99
CA THR A 17 3.55 3.56 -59.96
C THR A 17 2.37 3.98 -59.10
N LEU A 18 1.23 3.39 -59.33
CA LEU A 18 0.12 3.42 -58.37
C LEU A 18 0.60 2.74 -57.08
N ALA A 19 1.05 3.55 -56.12
CA ALA A 19 1.23 3.08 -54.77
C ALA A 19 -0.15 2.81 -54.20
N GLY A 20 -0.52 1.55 -54.12
CA GLY A 20 -1.68 1.09 -53.37
C GLY A 20 -1.48 1.49 -51.94
N VAL A 21 -2.28 2.46 -51.46
CA VAL A 21 -2.41 2.74 -50.04
C VAL A 21 -3.12 1.54 -49.42
N SER A 22 -2.36 0.58 -48.91
CA SER A 22 -2.88 -0.43 -48.03
C SER A 22 -3.27 0.28 -46.76
N ILE A 23 -4.55 0.57 -46.60
CA ILE A 23 -5.14 0.92 -45.30
C ILE A 23 -4.99 -0.32 -44.44
N VAL A 24 -3.90 -0.40 -43.69
CA VAL A 24 -3.79 -1.32 -42.58
C VAL A 24 -4.82 -0.84 -41.57
N ASN A 25 -6.01 -1.43 -41.64
CA ASN A 25 -6.97 -1.35 -40.55
C ASN A 25 -6.31 -2.04 -39.35
N SER A 26 -5.52 -1.28 -38.60
CA SER A 26 -5.09 -1.68 -37.28
C SER A 26 -6.38 -1.73 -36.46
N TYR A 27 -6.99 -2.89 -36.41
CA TYR A 27 -7.89 -3.23 -35.32
C TYR A 27 -7.01 -3.11 -34.07
N ALA A 28 -7.02 -1.93 -33.45
CA ALA A 28 -6.56 -1.80 -32.08
C ALA A 28 -7.43 -2.77 -31.30
N SER A 29 -6.85 -3.93 -30.95
CA SER A 29 -7.46 -4.78 -29.94
C SER A 29 -7.87 -3.87 -28.80
N PRO A 30 -9.06 -3.99 -28.22
CA PRO A 30 -9.41 -3.19 -27.07
C PRO A 30 -8.26 -3.42 -26.08
N LEU A 31 -7.50 -2.34 -25.80
CA LEU A 31 -6.52 -2.34 -24.74
C LEU A 31 -7.35 -2.61 -23.49
N TRP A 32 -7.36 -3.88 -23.06
CA TRP A 32 -7.88 -4.24 -21.76
C TRP A 32 -7.11 -3.35 -20.79
N ALA A 33 -7.80 -2.39 -20.21
CA ALA A 33 -7.17 -1.53 -19.22
C ALA A 33 -6.55 -2.45 -18.18
N GLU A 34 -5.24 -2.27 -17.91
CA GLU A 34 -4.56 -3.03 -16.88
C GLU A 34 -5.35 -2.91 -15.57
N PRO A 35 -5.62 -4.01 -14.87
CA PRO A 35 -6.37 -3.94 -13.62
C PRO A 35 -5.73 -2.95 -12.65
N LEU A 36 -6.54 -2.24 -11.89
CA LEU A 36 -6.04 -1.28 -10.90
C LEU A 36 -5.14 -1.98 -9.88
N VAL A 37 -5.51 -3.19 -9.48
CA VAL A 37 -4.75 -4.05 -8.57
C VAL A 37 -4.44 -5.37 -9.27
N THR A 38 -3.20 -5.53 -9.72
CA THR A 38 -2.75 -6.75 -10.41
C THR A 38 -2.52 -7.90 -9.44
N TYR A 39 -2.07 -7.60 -8.23
CA TYR A 39 -1.75 -8.57 -7.19
C TYR A 39 -2.49 -8.19 -5.91
N PRO A 40 -3.74 -8.69 -5.72
CA PRO A 40 -4.44 -8.45 -4.47
C PRO A 40 -3.68 -9.07 -3.30
N GLY A 41 -3.40 -8.26 -2.30
CA GLY A 41 -2.73 -8.64 -1.07
C GLY A 41 -3.69 -8.62 0.11
N ILE A 42 -3.31 -9.31 1.18
CA ILE A 42 -4.01 -9.27 2.47
C ILE A 42 -3.01 -9.08 3.61
N GLN A 43 -3.35 -8.18 4.54
CA GLN A 43 -2.66 -8.09 5.83
C GLN A 43 -3.11 -9.26 6.71
N LEU A 44 -2.16 -10.09 7.15
CA LEU A 44 -2.45 -11.34 7.85
C LEU A 44 -3.06 -11.17 9.24
N TYR A 45 -3.05 -9.95 9.78
CA TYR A 45 -3.80 -9.65 11.01
C TYR A 45 -5.30 -9.91 10.85
N THR A 46 -5.84 -9.77 9.64
CA THR A 46 -7.24 -10.08 9.30
C THR A 46 -7.62 -11.53 9.67
N VAL A 47 -6.70 -12.46 9.48
CA VAL A 47 -6.90 -13.91 9.72
C VAL A 47 -5.96 -14.44 10.83
N ASP A 48 -5.55 -13.58 11.77
CA ASP A 48 -4.59 -13.91 12.82
C ASP A 48 -4.97 -15.12 13.66
N LYS A 49 -6.29 -15.24 13.99
CA LYS A 49 -6.80 -16.36 14.76
C LYS A 49 -6.67 -17.68 14.00
N GLU A 50 -7.08 -17.70 12.74
CA GLU A 50 -7.01 -18.86 11.85
C GLU A 50 -5.54 -19.21 11.56
N LEU A 51 -4.72 -18.20 11.33
CA LEU A 51 -3.29 -18.37 11.08
C LEU A 51 -2.58 -19.00 12.30
N LYS A 52 -2.88 -18.57 13.52
CA LYS A 52 -2.33 -19.16 14.74
C LYS A 52 -2.81 -20.60 14.99
N ALA A 53 -3.99 -20.95 14.51
CA ALA A 53 -4.53 -22.31 14.62
C ALA A 53 -3.90 -23.27 13.57
N ASP A 54 -3.75 -22.83 12.33
CA ASP A 54 -3.15 -23.60 11.22
C ASP A 54 -2.55 -22.65 10.19
N VAL A 55 -1.25 -22.43 10.29
CA VAL A 55 -0.50 -21.54 9.36
C VAL A 55 -0.60 -22.03 7.93
N HIS A 56 -0.36 -23.32 7.69
CA HIS A 56 -0.27 -23.87 6.34
C HIS A 56 -1.64 -23.93 5.65
N GLY A 57 -2.67 -24.36 6.36
CA GLY A 57 -4.04 -24.42 5.86
C GLY A 57 -4.59 -23.03 5.57
N THR A 58 -4.37 -22.08 6.48
CA THR A 58 -4.83 -20.69 6.32
C THR A 58 -4.18 -20.02 5.12
N LEU A 59 -2.86 -20.11 4.96
CA LEU A 59 -2.16 -19.52 3.80
C LEU A 59 -2.62 -20.14 2.46
N LYS A 60 -2.83 -21.45 2.41
CA LYS A 60 -3.41 -22.12 1.23
C LYS A 60 -4.83 -21.64 0.93
N THR A 61 -5.64 -21.44 1.97
CA THR A 61 -7.00 -20.90 1.83
C THR A 61 -6.95 -19.46 1.28
N ILE A 62 -6.10 -18.60 1.80
CA ILE A 62 -5.89 -17.23 1.29
C ILE A 62 -5.49 -17.26 -0.19
N HIS A 63 -4.53 -18.11 -0.56
CA HIS A 63 -4.18 -18.26 -1.99
C HIS A 63 -5.36 -18.75 -2.85
N SER A 64 -6.15 -19.71 -2.35
CA SER A 64 -7.30 -20.27 -3.10
C SER A 64 -8.45 -19.27 -3.27
N ILE A 65 -8.59 -18.29 -2.39
CA ILE A 65 -9.53 -17.16 -2.51
C ILE A 65 -9.18 -16.26 -3.70
N GLY A 66 -7.90 -16.13 -4.03
CA GLY A 66 -7.44 -15.29 -5.14
C GLY A 66 -6.29 -14.35 -4.77
N TYR A 67 -5.97 -14.21 -3.49
CA TYR A 67 -4.84 -13.40 -3.06
C TYR A 67 -3.52 -13.91 -3.64
N LYS A 68 -2.64 -12.99 -3.99
CA LYS A 68 -1.32 -13.29 -4.58
C LYS A 68 -0.19 -12.88 -3.66
N GLU A 69 -0.49 -12.00 -2.71
CA GLU A 69 0.47 -11.44 -1.78
C GLU A 69 -0.10 -11.40 -0.37
N VAL A 70 0.79 -11.53 0.61
CA VAL A 70 0.47 -11.33 2.02
C VAL A 70 1.42 -10.32 2.63
N GLU A 71 0.92 -9.56 3.57
CA GLU A 71 1.74 -8.78 4.48
C GLU A 71 1.75 -9.44 5.85
N GLY A 72 2.96 -9.62 6.41
CA GLY A 72 3.12 -10.29 7.71
C GLY A 72 2.68 -9.41 8.88
N ALA A 73 2.08 -10.04 9.89
CA ALA A 73 1.79 -9.46 11.21
C ALA A 73 2.40 -10.33 12.31
N GLY A 74 3.71 -10.49 12.27
CA GLY A 74 4.44 -11.51 13.01
C GLY A 74 4.46 -12.86 12.26
N PHE A 75 4.88 -13.93 12.96
CA PHE A 75 5.18 -15.23 12.33
C PHE A 75 4.28 -16.38 12.82
N ALA A 76 3.17 -16.07 13.49
CA ALA A 76 2.20 -17.05 14.02
C ALA A 76 2.85 -18.19 14.85
N GLY A 77 3.88 -17.86 15.64
CA GLY A 77 4.61 -18.81 16.47
C GLY A 77 5.75 -19.58 15.77
N LEU A 78 5.95 -19.39 14.46
CA LEU A 78 7.06 -19.96 13.70
C LEU A 78 8.30 -19.06 13.77
N SER A 79 9.45 -19.60 13.38
CA SER A 79 10.61 -18.76 13.04
C SER A 79 10.39 -18.08 11.69
N ALA A 80 11.09 -16.97 11.42
CA ALA A 80 11.02 -16.26 10.14
C ALA A 80 11.29 -17.21 8.94
N LYS A 81 12.25 -18.13 9.07
CA LYS A 81 12.56 -19.13 8.03
C LYS A 81 11.41 -20.11 7.78
N GLN A 82 10.77 -20.59 8.85
CA GLN A 82 9.64 -21.51 8.73
C GLN A 82 8.41 -20.79 8.14
N PHE A 83 8.18 -19.56 8.58
CA PHE A 83 7.08 -18.75 8.04
C PHE A 83 7.29 -18.44 6.57
N ARG A 84 8.49 -18.09 6.15
CA ARG A 84 8.84 -17.93 4.73
C ARG A 84 8.54 -19.19 3.93
N ALA A 85 8.98 -20.35 4.41
CA ALA A 85 8.71 -21.61 3.74
C ALA A 85 7.20 -21.92 3.64
N ALA A 86 6.41 -21.56 4.65
CA ALA A 86 4.95 -21.72 4.61
C ALA A 86 4.28 -20.81 3.57
N VAL A 87 4.71 -19.54 3.49
CA VAL A 87 4.22 -18.58 2.48
C VAL A 87 4.56 -19.06 1.07
N ASP A 88 5.81 -19.45 0.81
CA ASP A 88 6.25 -19.97 -0.48
C ASP A 88 5.52 -21.28 -0.85
N GLY A 89 5.35 -22.18 0.11
CA GLY A 89 4.62 -23.44 -0.06
C GLY A 89 3.14 -23.27 -0.34
N ALA A 90 2.55 -22.12 0.00
CA ALA A 90 1.19 -21.73 -0.37
C ALA A 90 1.12 -21.04 -1.74
N GLY A 91 2.23 -20.72 -2.40
CA GLY A 91 2.27 -19.99 -3.66
C GLY A 91 2.03 -18.48 -3.53
N LEU A 92 2.21 -17.93 -2.33
CA LEU A 92 2.05 -16.51 -2.02
C LEU A 92 3.39 -15.76 -2.05
N LYS A 93 3.34 -14.44 -2.26
CA LYS A 93 4.46 -13.54 -2.05
C LYS A 93 4.34 -12.83 -0.69
N CYS A 94 5.48 -12.47 -0.08
CA CYS A 94 5.50 -11.62 1.10
C CYS A 94 6.65 -10.61 0.90
N ASN A 95 6.29 -9.37 0.58
CA ASN A 95 7.26 -8.29 0.32
C ASN A 95 7.36 -7.31 1.48
N SER A 96 6.40 -7.36 2.42
CA SER A 96 6.37 -6.51 3.61
C SER A 96 5.92 -7.27 4.85
N THR A 97 6.30 -6.76 6.00
CA THR A 97 5.83 -7.28 7.28
C THR A 97 5.86 -6.17 8.35
N HIS A 98 4.82 -6.17 9.20
CA HIS A 98 4.76 -5.31 10.37
C HIS A 98 5.61 -5.88 11.50
N PHE A 99 6.42 -5.00 12.11
CA PHE A 99 7.09 -5.26 13.36
C PHE A 99 6.62 -4.26 14.41
N PHE A 100 6.09 -4.80 15.52
CA PHE A 100 5.48 -3.98 16.58
C PHE A 100 6.47 -3.55 17.66
N ASN A 101 7.71 -4.03 17.62
CA ASN A 101 8.69 -3.90 18.70
C ASN A 101 9.87 -3.01 18.33
N PHE A 102 9.67 -1.99 17.50
CA PHE A 102 10.66 -0.93 17.34
C PHE A 102 10.67 -0.09 18.62
N GLY A 103 11.48 -0.54 19.58
CA GLY A 103 11.69 0.17 20.85
C GLY A 103 12.95 1.04 20.80
N ASP A 104 13.43 1.48 21.98
CA ASP A 104 14.65 2.27 22.11
C ASP A 104 15.94 1.41 21.98
N GLY A 105 15.80 0.12 21.65
CA GLY A 105 16.89 -0.82 21.49
C GLY A 105 17.48 -0.90 20.09
N ASP A 106 18.49 -1.77 19.95
CA ASP A 106 19.10 -2.09 18.66
C ASP A 106 18.11 -2.85 17.76
N PRO A 107 17.75 -2.34 16.56
CA PRO A 107 16.82 -2.98 15.65
C PRO A 107 17.42 -4.16 14.86
N SER A 108 18.70 -4.51 15.07
CA SER A 108 19.42 -5.51 14.27
C SER A 108 18.72 -6.87 14.23
N ALA A 109 18.17 -7.32 15.34
CA ALA A 109 17.42 -8.59 15.38
C ALA A 109 16.14 -8.56 14.53
N ILE A 110 15.48 -7.41 14.45
CA ILE A 110 14.31 -7.20 13.58
C ILE A 110 14.73 -7.28 12.11
N PHE A 111 15.81 -6.61 11.75
CA PHE A 111 16.33 -6.60 10.38
C PHE A 111 16.85 -7.98 9.94
N GLU A 112 17.47 -8.73 10.85
CA GLU A 112 17.87 -10.12 10.59
C GLU A 112 16.65 -11.02 10.30
N GLN A 113 15.59 -10.89 11.08
CA GLN A 113 14.34 -11.61 10.84
C GLN A 113 13.69 -11.21 9.51
N ALA A 114 13.66 -9.92 9.18
CA ALA A 114 13.16 -9.41 7.93
C ALA A 114 13.95 -9.93 6.72
N ASN A 115 15.27 -9.94 6.80
CA ASN A 115 16.16 -10.52 5.77
C ASN A 115 15.96 -12.03 5.63
N THR A 116 15.82 -12.74 6.75
CA THR A 116 15.52 -14.19 6.74
C THR A 116 14.16 -14.48 6.11
N LEU A 117 13.17 -13.64 6.37
CA LEU A 117 11.85 -13.70 5.71
C LEU A 117 11.94 -13.30 4.23
N GLY A 118 12.95 -12.54 3.83
CA GLY A 118 13.16 -12.09 2.45
C GLY A 118 12.20 -10.99 2.02
N VAL A 119 11.74 -10.16 2.96
CA VAL A 119 10.91 -8.99 2.65
C VAL A 119 11.77 -7.80 2.21
N LYS A 120 11.17 -6.92 1.42
CA LYS A 120 11.77 -5.63 1.03
C LYS A 120 11.44 -4.54 2.05
N TYR A 121 10.19 -4.54 2.54
CA TYR A 121 9.70 -3.50 3.42
C TYR A 121 9.53 -4.01 4.86
N VAL A 122 10.06 -3.22 5.78
CA VAL A 122 9.87 -3.36 7.22
C VAL A 122 8.94 -2.25 7.67
N VAL A 123 7.74 -2.61 8.11
CA VAL A 123 6.68 -1.65 8.42
C VAL A 123 6.55 -1.47 9.92
N SER A 124 6.40 -0.24 10.36
CA SER A 124 6.02 0.11 11.72
C SER A 124 4.75 0.94 11.73
N SER A 125 3.77 0.51 12.51
CA SER A 125 2.52 1.23 12.79
C SER A 125 2.51 1.84 14.19
N PHE A 126 3.64 1.83 14.90
CA PHE A 126 3.71 2.15 16.30
C PHE A 126 4.28 3.54 16.57
N ILE A 127 3.48 4.41 17.15
CA ILE A 127 3.90 5.75 17.58
C ILE A 127 4.69 5.70 18.89
N GLY A 128 4.54 4.63 19.68
CA GLY A 128 5.27 4.37 20.91
C GLY A 128 5.25 5.54 21.89
N LYS A 129 6.43 5.88 22.39
CA LYS A 129 6.65 7.00 23.29
C LYS A 129 6.26 8.38 22.70
N PHE A 130 6.16 8.48 21.37
CA PHE A 130 5.78 9.71 20.68
C PHE A 130 4.27 9.97 20.70
N GLY A 131 3.45 8.98 21.09
CA GLY A 131 1.99 9.15 21.22
C GLY A 131 1.56 10.06 22.38
N ARG A 132 2.50 10.45 23.25
CA ARG A 132 2.23 11.34 24.38
C ARG A 132 3.34 12.38 24.53
N ASN A 133 2.97 13.60 24.94
CA ASN A 133 3.96 14.62 25.29
C ASN A 133 4.59 14.34 26.67
N LYS A 134 5.67 15.04 27.00
CA LYS A 134 6.42 14.88 28.25
C LYS A 134 5.58 15.09 29.53
N ALA A 135 4.47 15.81 29.42
CA ALA A 135 3.54 16.03 30.54
C ALA A 135 2.45 14.93 30.65
N GLY A 136 2.53 13.88 29.81
CA GLY A 136 1.55 12.77 29.80
C GLY A 136 0.27 13.09 29.03
N GLY A 137 0.17 14.26 28.41
CA GLY A 137 -0.89 14.63 27.48
C GLY A 137 -0.71 14.02 26.10
N GLU A 138 -1.62 14.35 25.18
CA GLU A 138 -1.53 13.89 23.79
C GLU A 138 -0.31 14.44 23.06
N ALA A 139 0.14 13.71 22.01
CA ALA A 139 1.23 14.15 21.15
C ALA A 139 0.91 15.48 20.48
N GLY A 140 1.87 16.38 20.45
CA GLY A 140 1.83 17.66 19.75
C GLY A 140 2.82 17.69 18.58
N PRO A 141 3.01 18.88 17.97
CA PRO A 141 3.91 19.03 16.83
C PRO A 141 5.35 18.57 17.10
N ASP A 142 5.85 18.77 18.31
CA ASP A 142 7.25 18.44 18.63
C ASP A 142 7.45 16.94 18.81
N GLU A 143 6.46 16.21 19.33
CA GLU A 143 6.48 14.76 19.39
C GLU A 143 6.50 14.13 17.98
N TYR A 144 5.71 14.66 17.03
CA TYR A 144 5.73 14.18 15.64
C TYR A 144 7.05 14.50 14.92
N LYS A 145 7.72 15.63 15.21
CA LYS A 145 9.06 15.90 14.69
C LYS A 145 10.10 14.93 15.28
N ALA A 146 10.04 14.72 16.60
CA ALA A 146 10.94 13.76 17.25
C ALA A 146 10.73 12.33 16.75
N MET A 147 9.48 11.95 16.47
CA MET A 147 9.16 10.69 15.81
C MET A 147 9.77 10.61 14.41
N ALA A 148 9.66 11.65 13.61
CA ALA A 148 10.25 11.69 12.27
C ALA A 148 11.78 11.56 12.30
N GLU A 149 12.44 12.23 13.24
CA GLU A 149 13.89 12.08 13.44
C GLU A 149 14.27 10.64 13.80
N TYR A 150 13.55 10.02 14.72
CA TYR A 150 13.73 8.61 15.08
C TYR A 150 13.55 7.69 13.86
N PHE A 151 12.51 7.91 13.06
CA PHE A 151 12.27 7.12 11.85
C PHE A 151 13.34 7.34 10.78
N ASN A 152 13.92 8.53 10.64
CA ASN A 152 15.06 8.78 9.77
C ASN A 152 16.29 7.98 10.20
N GLN A 153 16.58 7.93 11.50
CA GLN A 153 17.69 7.12 12.07
C GLN A 153 17.44 5.63 11.83
N LEU A 154 16.23 5.16 12.13
CA LEU A 154 15.82 3.78 11.91
C LEU A 154 15.87 3.40 10.41
N GLY A 155 15.43 4.31 9.53
CA GLY A 155 15.50 4.15 8.08
C GLY A 155 16.92 4.06 7.56
N THR A 156 17.86 4.81 8.15
CA THR A 156 19.30 4.69 7.86
C THR A 156 19.82 3.30 8.21
N SER A 157 19.45 2.78 9.39
CA SER A 157 19.83 1.44 9.83
C SER A 157 19.20 0.35 8.95
N ALA A 158 17.92 0.48 8.61
CA ALA A 158 17.23 -0.45 7.70
C ALA A 158 17.89 -0.48 6.31
N LYS A 159 18.21 0.69 5.74
CA LYS A 159 18.91 0.80 4.46
C LYS A 159 20.29 0.15 4.49
N SER A 160 21.02 0.30 5.59
CA SER A 160 22.33 -0.37 5.79
C SER A 160 22.20 -1.90 5.85
N ALA A 161 21.05 -2.40 6.30
CA ALA A 161 20.70 -3.82 6.30
C ALA A 161 20.10 -4.32 4.97
N GLY A 162 20.02 -3.47 3.93
CA GLY A 162 19.43 -3.81 2.63
C GLY A 162 17.90 -3.79 2.58
N LEU A 163 17.27 -3.17 3.59
CA LEU A 163 15.83 -3.10 3.76
C LEU A 163 15.31 -1.66 3.56
N GLN A 164 14.01 -1.52 3.30
CA GLN A 164 13.34 -0.25 3.26
C GLN A 164 12.36 -0.13 4.43
N LEU A 165 12.56 0.89 5.27
CA LEU A 165 11.60 1.22 6.32
C LEU A 165 10.35 1.86 5.73
N ALA A 166 9.17 1.48 6.24
CA ALA A 166 7.91 2.14 5.95
C ALA A 166 7.13 2.45 7.24
N TYR A 167 6.35 3.51 7.20
CA TYR A 167 5.43 3.88 8.28
C TYR A 167 3.98 3.68 7.84
N HIS A 168 3.20 3.02 8.70
CA HIS A 168 1.76 2.80 8.56
C HIS A 168 1.01 3.66 9.56
N ASN A 169 0.03 4.42 9.08
CA ASN A 169 -0.80 5.30 9.91
C ASN A 169 -2.08 4.63 10.41
N HIS A 170 -2.59 5.15 11.52
CA HIS A 170 -3.98 5.00 11.94
C HIS A 170 -4.73 6.33 11.81
N ASN A 171 -5.89 6.44 12.46
CA ASN A 171 -6.68 7.67 12.45
C ASN A 171 -6.20 8.73 13.45
N THR A 172 -5.44 8.35 14.46
CA THR A 172 -4.98 9.23 15.54
C THR A 172 -4.05 10.35 15.05
N GLU A 173 -3.24 10.07 14.04
CA GLU A 173 -2.26 10.99 13.43
C GLU A 173 -2.92 12.16 12.70
N PHE A 174 -4.22 12.01 12.40
CA PHE A 174 -5.03 13.03 11.73
C PHE A 174 -5.81 13.94 12.68
N LYS A 175 -5.56 13.84 13.98
CA LYS A 175 -6.14 14.75 14.96
C LYS A 175 -5.67 16.17 14.69
N ASP A 176 -6.60 17.16 14.75
CA ASP A 176 -6.28 18.57 14.62
C ASP A 176 -5.45 19.03 15.82
N LEU A 177 -4.22 19.43 15.58
CA LEU A 177 -3.27 19.99 16.54
C LEU A 177 -3.39 21.53 16.65
N GLY A 178 -4.43 22.09 16.05
CA GLY A 178 -4.67 23.53 15.92
C GLY A 178 -4.28 24.05 14.53
N HIS A 179 -5.07 25.03 14.06
CA HIS A 179 -4.87 25.63 12.73
C HIS A 179 -4.88 24.65 11.54
N ARG A 180 -5.67 23.58 11.64
CA ARG A 180 -5.78 22.49 10.65
C ARG A 180 -4.44 21.76 10.40
N LYS A 181 -3.54 21.77 11.37
CA LYS A 181 -2.33 20.97 11.33
C LYS A 181 -2.59 19.60 11.93
N VAL A 182 -2.13 18.57 11.28
CA VAL A 182 -2.22 17.19 11.76
C VAL A 182 -0.83 16.60 11.93
N GLY A 183 -0.70 15.67 12.87
CA GLY A 183 0.59 15.03 13.16
C GLY A 183 1.15 14.28 11.97
N TYR A 184 0.29 13.64 11.19
CA TYR A 184 0.69 12.94 9.97
C TYR A 184 1.43 13.84 8.97
N ASP A 185 0.91 15.06 8.70
CA ASP A 185 1.57 16.01 7.79
C ASP A 185 2.95 16.43 8.29
N ILE A 186 3.07 16.65 9.61
CA ILE A 186 4.35 17.00 10.24
C ILE A 186 5.35 15.86 10.05
N PHE A 187 4.93 14.62 10.32
CA PHE A 187 5.75 13.43 10.16
C PHE A 187 6.20 13.23 8.71
N VAL A 188 5.28 13.31 7.76
CA VAL A 188 5.58 13.10 6.32
C VAL A 188 6.58 14.12 5.80
N VAL A 189 6.45 15.39 6.21
CA VAL A 189 7.35 16.47 5.77
C VAL A 189 8.73 16.37 6.44
N ALA A 190 8.79 15.91 7.69
CA ALA A 190 10.04 15.82 8.45
C ALA A 190 10.82 14.51 8.21
N THR A 191 10.22 13.52 7.56
CA THR A 191 10.93 12.27 7.21
C THR A 191 11.58 12.34 5.83
N GLU A 192 12.81 11.80 5.74
CA GLU A 192 13.57 11.71 4.49
C GLU A 192 12.94 10.69 3.54
N PRO A 193 12.56 11.09 2.29
CA PRO A 193 11.86 10.24 1.34
C PRO A 193 12.59 8.93 0.97
N GLU A 194 13.91 8.93 1.01
CA GLU A 194 14.74 7.78 0.65
C GLU A 194 15.06 6.87 1.84
N LEU A 195 14.72 7.30 3.05
CA LEU A 195 14.89 6.51 4.26
C LEU A 195 13.57 5.92 4.75
N VAL A 196 12.48 6.69 4.64
CA VAL A 196 11.16 6.30 5.13
C VAL A 196 10.15 6.37 4.00
N LYS A 197 9.61 5.24 3.58
CA LYS A 197 8.44 5.16 2.71
C LYS A 197 7.16 5.12 3.55
N LEU A 198 6.02 5.22 2.90
CA LEU A 198 4.74 5.25 3.57
C LEU A 198 3.86 4.11 3.08
N GLU A 199 3.18 3.50 4.03
CA GLU A 199 2.03 2.65 3.82
C GLU A 199 0.81 3.40 4.31
N LEU A 200 -0.06 3.82 3.37
CA LEU A 200 -1.25 4.57 3.73
C LEU A 200 -2.39 3.63 4.07
N ASP A 201 -2.85 3.62 5.32
CA ASP A 201 -4.18 3.09 5.59
C ASP A 201 -5.24 4.10 5.14
N CYS A 202 -5.83 3.81 3.98
CA CYS A 202 -6.83 4.68 3.37
C CYS A 202 -8.12 4.71 4.18
N GLY A 203 -8.48 3.59 4.82
CA GLY A 203 -9.69 3.50 5.64
C GLY A 203 -9.59 4.35 6.90
N TRP A 204 -8.52 4.22 7.64
CA TRP A 204 -8.27 5.04 8.82
C TRP A 204 -8.19 6.54 8.50
N MET A 205 -7.56 6.90 7.37
CA MET A 205 -7.51 8.29 6.92
C MET A 205 -8.90 8.85 6.61
N VAL A 206 -9.74 8.08 5.89
CA VAL A 206 -11.12 8.51 5.55
C VAL A 206 -11.98 8.63 6.80
N THR A 207 -11.88 7.69 7.76
CA THR A 207 -12.63 7.79 9.03
C THR A 207 -12.22 8.99 9.87
N ALA A 208 -10.98 9.46 9.72
CA ALA A 208 -10.49 10.69 10.35
C ALA A 208 -10.96 11.96 9.62
N GLY A 209 -11.68 11.84 8.50
CA GLY A 209 -12.21 12.97 7.73
C GLY A 209 -11.23 13.53 6.70
N HIS A 210 -10.19 12.77 6.32
CA HIS A 210 -9.20 13.17 5.32
C HIS A 210 -9.38 12.35 4.03
N ASN A 211 -8.89 12.91 2.91
CA ASN A 211 -9.04 12.31 1.59
C ASN A 211 -7.69 11.73 1.11
N PRO A 212 -7.54 10.40 0.96
CA PRO A 212 -6.31 9.77 0.48
C PRO A 212 -5.83 10.31 -0.88
N ILE A 213 -6.75 10.68 -1.78
CA ILE A 213 -6.42 11.19 -3.12
C ILE A 213 -5.58 12.47 -3.04
N ASP A 214 -5.86 13.34 -2.08
CA ASP A 214 -5.12 14.59 -1.90
C ASP A 214 -3.68 14.34 -1.42
N TYR A 215 -3.50 13.32 -0.59
CA TYR A 215 -2.19 12.90 -0.10
C TYR A 215 -1.36 12.22 -1.18
N PHE A 216 -1.94 11.36 -2.00
CA PHE A 216 -1.27 10.76 -3.16
C PHE A 216 -0.79 11.83 -4.16
N LYS A 217 -1.61 12.85 -4.44
CA LYS A 217 -1.23 13.97 -5.32
C LYS A 217 -0.15 14.85 -4.71
N ARG A 218 -0.19 15.09 -3.40
CA ARG A 218 0.76 15.97 -2.69
C ARG A 218 2.14 15.34 -2.55
N TYR A 219 2.20 14.02 -2.37
CA TYR A 219 3.43 13.30 -2.07
C TYR A 219 3.65 12.10 -3.02
N PRO A 220 3.79 12.33 -4.35
CA PRO A 220 4.03 11.25 -5.31
C PRO A 220 5.34 10.52 -4.97
N ASN A 221 5.37 9.20 -5.20
CA ASN A 221 6.51 8.32 -4.91
C ASN A 221 6.91 8.19 -3.42
N ARG A 222 6.12 8.74 -2.48
CA ARG A 222 6.31 8.49 -1.05
C ARG A 222 5.62 7.22 -0.61
N TYR A 223 4.43 6.94 -1.15
CA TYR A 223 3.62 5.78 -0.85
C TYR A 223 4.06 4.60 -1.69
N ARG A 224 4.34 3.47 -1.05
CA ARG A 224 4.66 2.20 -1.71
C ARG A 224 3.61 1.15 -1.49
N MET A 225 2.88 1.26 -0.39
CA MET A 225 1.87 0.32 0.04
C MET A 225 0.63 1.07 0.50
N VAL A 226 -0.52 0.40 0.43
CA VAL A 226 -1.78 0.89 0.99
C VAL A 226 -2.52 -0.24 1.70
N HIS A 227 -3.18 0.10 2.81
CA HIS A 227 -4.25 -0.72 3.36
C HIS A 227 -5.61 -0.27 2.84
N ILE A 228 -6.41 -1.24 2.47
CA ILE A 228 -7.77 -1.09 1.93
C ILE A 228 -8.72 -1.66 2.96
N LYS A 229 -9.46 -0.79 3.65
CA LYS A 229 -10.30 -1.12 4.79
C LYS A 229 -11.59 -0.32 4.72
N ASP A 230 -12.74 -0.94 4.89
CA ASP A 230 -14.03 -0.25 4.84
C ASP A 230 -14.72 -0.21 6.22
N PHE A 231 -15.54 0.79 6.40
CA PHE A 231 -16.18 1.05 7.68
C PHE A 231 -17.66 1.37 7.49
N VAL A 232 -18.46 1.01 8.49
CA VAL A 232 -19.85 1.48 8.59
C VAL A 232 -19.83 3.00 8.77
N ALA A 233 -20.68 3.70 8.02
CA ALA A 233 -20.74 5.15 8.05
C ALA A 233 -21.04 5.67 9.46
N THR A 234 -20.29 6.68 9.89
CA THR A 234 -20.49 7.37 11.15
C THR A 234 -20.94 8.81 10.92
N ALA A 235 -21.65 9.38 11.91
CA ALA A 235 -22.15 10.77 11.80
C ALA A 235 -21.01 11.81 11.84
N LYS A 236 -19.85 11.47 12.40
CA LYS A 236 -18.71 12.38 12.55
C LYS A 236 -17.40 11.62 12.34
N PRO A 237 -16.34 12.29 11.82
CA PRO A 237 -15.00 11.73 11.79
C PRO A 237 -14.52 11.32 13.20
N SER A 238 -13.68 10.28 13.25
CA SER A 238 -13.06 9.81 14.48
C SER A 238 -11.54 9.78 14.35
N THR A 239 -10.84 10.36 15.31
CA THR A 239 -9.38 10.30 15.45
C THR A 239 -8.98 9.58 16.74
N SER A 240 -9.80 8.66 17.22
CA SER A 240 -9.60 7.90 18.46
C SER A 240 -9.48 6.42 18.15
N LEU A 241 -8.59 5.72 18.84
CA LEU A 241 -8.52 4.25 18.89
C LEU A 241 -9.25 3.68 20.12
N GLU A 242 -9.92 4.51 20.90
CA GLU A 242 -10.80 4.03 21.98
C GLU A 242 -11.95 3.21 21.39
N ARG A 243 -12.08 1.97 21.81
CA ARG A 243 -12.99 0.97 21.19
C ARG A 243 -14.44 1.47 21.02
N SER A 244 -14.93 2.29 21.93
CA SER A 244 -16.27 2.89 21.86
C SER A 244 -16.41 4.00 20.82
N LYS A 245 -15.29 4.51 20.31
CA LYS A 245 -15.22 5.64 19.36
C LYS A 245 -14.61 5.24 18.01
N VAL A 246 -14.07 4.01 17.92
CA VAL A 246 -13.56 3.46 16.67
C VAL A 246 -14.74 3.14 15.76
N PRO A 247 -14.71 3.58 14.49
CA PRO A 247 -15.69 3.16 13.51
C PRO A 247 -15.69 1.64 13.34
N GLN A 248 -16.88 1.05 13.16
CA GLN A 248 -17.02 -0.38 12.96
C GLN A 248 -16.52 -0.77 11.57
N GLY A 249 -15.53 -1.66 11.49
CA GLY A 249 -15.07 -2.26 10.24
C GLY A 249 -16.15 -3.12 9.59
N THR A 250 -16.18 -3.18 8.27
CA THR A 250 -17.11 -3.98 7.49
C THR A 250 -16.45 -4.50 6.21
N VAL A 251 -17.11 -5.46 5.55
CA VAL A 251 -16.67 -5.99 4.26
C VAL A 251 -16.60 -4.89 3.22
N LEU A 252 -15.56 -4.89 2.39
CA LEU A 252 -15.35 -3.91 1.33
C LEU A 252 -16.57 -3.77 0.42
N GLY A 253 -16.92 -2.53 0.11
CA GLY A 253 -18.08 -2.20 -0.71
C GLY A 253 -19.42 -2.21 0.01
N THR A 254 -19.47 -2.70 1.26
CA THR A 254 -20.67 -2.61 2.11
C THR A 254 -20.65 -1.40 3.03
N GLY A 255 -19.49 -0.76 3.17
CA GLY A 255 -19.31 0.47 3.89
C GLY A 255 -19.52 1.74 3.03
N TYR A 256 -18.89 2.84 3.44
CA TYR A 256 -19.11 4.12 2.77
C TYR A 256 -17.92 4.57 1.90
N ILE A 257 -16.78 3.89 1.94
CA ILE A 257 -15.56 4.30 1.24
C ILE A 257 -15.61 3.87 -0.23
N LYS A 258 -15.40 4.82 -1.13
CA LYS A 258 -15.39 4.56 -2.57
C LYS A 258 -13.96 4.32 -3.06
N TYR A 259 -13.55 3.05 -3.16
CA TYR A 259 -12.17 2.69 -3.40
C TYR A 259 -11.67 2.91 -4.82
N LYS A 260 -12.49 2.74 -5.85
CA LYS A 260 -12.02 2.88 -7.25
C LYS A 260 -11.23 4.18 -7.52
N PRO A 261 -11.72 5.39 -7.17
CA PRO A 261 -10.94 6.61 -7.37
C PRO A 261 -9.70 6.71 -6.47
N ILE A 262 -9.73 6.13 -5.26
CA ILE A 262 -8.59 6.09 -4.35
C ILE A 262 -7.48 5.23 -4.94
N LEU A 263 -7.79 4.01 -5.40
CA LEU A 263 -6.83 3.07 -5.98
C LEU A 263 -6.25 3.61 -7.29
N THR A 264 -7.07 4.30 -8.11
CA THR A 264 -6.58 4.98 -9.32
C THR A 264 -5.52 6.03 -8.97
N ALA A 265 -5.77 6.84 -7.94
CA ALA A 265 -4.82 7.86 -7.48
C ALA A 265 -3.57 7.22 -6.84
N ALA A 266 -3.74 6.14 -6.07
CA ALA A 266 -2.64 5.39 -5.47
C ALA A 266 -1.69 4.81 -6.53
N LYS A 267 -2.24 4.14 -7.56
CA LYS A 267 -1.46 3.59 -8.69
C LYS A 267 -0.70 4.71 -9.42
N ALA A 268 -1.35 5.84 -9.70
CA ALA A 268 -0.72 7.00 -10.33
C ALA A 268 0.39 7.64 -9.47
N ALA A 269 0.31 7.52 -8.14
CA ALA A 269 1.31 8.00 -7.20
C ALA A 269 2.49 7.03 -6.98
N GLY A 270 2.50 5.85 -7.63
CA GLY A 270 3.57 4.86 -7.56
C GLY A 270 3.43 3.85 -6.42
N VAL A 271 2.22 3.60 -5.94
CA VAL A 271 1.94 2.49 -5.00
C VAL A 271 2.13 1.16 -5.72
N GLU A 272 2.88 0.26 -5.08
CA GLU A 272 3.29 -1.04 -5.61
C GLU A 272 2.46 -2.19 -5.01
N HIS A 273 2.04 -2.08 -3.74
CA HIS A 273 1.38 -3.14 -2.98
C HIS A 273 0.05 -2.66 -2.39
N PHE A 274 -0.95 -3.52 -2.47
CA PHE A 274 -2.33 -3.20 -2.10
C PHE A 274 -2.85 -4.29 -1.17
N PHE A 275 -2.90 -4.02 0.12
CA PHE A 275 -3.31 -4.99 1.13
C PHE A 275 -4.71 -4.70 1.66
N ILE A 276 -5.59 -5.67 1.55
CA ILE A 276 -6.87 -5.66 2.23
C ILE A 276 -6.62 -5.95 3.71
N GLU A 277 -7.28 -5.19 4.58
CA GLU A 277 -7.32 -5.49 6.00
C GLU A 277 -8.71 -5.24 6.58
N GLN A 278 -9.22 -6.21 7.31
CA GLN A 278 -10.38 -6.04 8.19
C GLN A 278 -10.03 -6.52 9.59
N GLU A 279 -10.28 -5.67 10.57
CA GLU A 279 -10.03 -5.99 11.97
C GLU A 279 -11.30 -6.53 12.65
N PRO A 280 -11.16 -7.45 13.63
CA PRO A 280 -12.30 -7.94 14.40
C PRO A 280 -12.94 -6.80 15.24
N PRO A 281 -14.26 -6.87 15.52
CA PRO A 281 -15.14 -8.00 15.26
C PRO A 281 -15.69 -8.03 13.82
N PHE A 282 -15.85 -9.25 13.29
CA PHE A 282 -16.48 -9.45 11.99
C PHE A 282 -18.00 -9.51 12.14
N LEU A 283 -18.73 -8.56 11.55
CA LEU A 283 -20.18 -8.46 11.69
C LEU A 283 -20.90 -9.52 10.86
N GLY A 284 -21.48 -10.52 11.51
CA GLY A 284 -22.30 -11.56 10.86
C GLY A 284 -21.56 -12.43 9.84
N THR A 285 -20.22 -12.51 9.95
CA THR A 285 -19.36 -13.28 9.05
C THR A 285 -18.12 -13.80 9.80
N THR A 286 -17.34 -14.65 9.18
CA THR A 286 -16.02 -15.07 9.68
C THR A 286 -14.91 -14.27 8.98
N ALA A 287 -13.68 -14.30 9.51
CA ALA A 287 -12.53 -13.65 8.89
C ALA A 287 -12.28 -14.16 7.44
N ILE A 288 -12.39 -15.47 7.23
CA ILE A 288 -12.20 -16.08 5.90
C ILE A 288 -13.31 -15.70 4.93
N GLU A 289 -14.57 -15.67 5.37
CA GLU A 289 -15.69 -15.22 4.52
C GLU A 289 -15.59 -13.73 4.20
N ALA A 290 -15.17 -12.89 5.16
CA ALA A 290 -14.90 -11.47 4.94
C ALA A 290 -13.78 -11.31 3.91
N ALA A 291 -12.63 -11.95 4.11
CA ALA A 291 -11.51 -11.93 3.18
C ALA A 291 -11.91 -12.39 1.77
N THR A 292 -12.81 -13.39 1.66
CA THR A 292 -13.32 -13.84 0.36
C THR A 292 -14.12 -12.75 -0.35
N LYS A 293 -15.07 -12.12 0.35
CA LYS A 293 -15.90 -11.05 -0.20
C LYS A 293 -15.08 -9.80 -0.54
N ASP A 294 -14.10 -9.49 0.28
CA ASP A 294 -13.18 -8.36 0.09
C ASP A 294 -12.34 -8.52 -1.18
N CYS A 295 -11.79 -9.71 -1.41
CA CYS A 295 -11.05 -10.04 -2.63
C CYS A 295 -11.95 -9.89 -3.87
N GLN A 296 -13.16 -10.45 -3.83
CA GLN A 296 -14.14 -10.35 -4.92
C GLN A 296 -14.54 -8.90 -5.21
N TYR A 297 -14.74 -8.09 -4.18
CA TYR A 297 -15.01 -6.66 -4.37
C TYR A 297 -13.84 -5.96 -5.04
N LEU A 298 -12.62 -6.18 -4.58
CA LEU A 298 -11.42 -5.56 -5.14
C LEU A 298 -11.25 -5.92 -6.63
N GLU A 299 -11.45 -7.18 -6.98
CA GLU A 299 -11.44 -7.65 -8.37
C GLU A 299 -12.52 -6.95 -9.22
N SER A 300 -13.72 -6.74 -8.67
CA SER A 300 -14.85 -6.12 -9.38
C SER A 300 -14.65 -4.66 -9.76
N ILE A 301 -13.78 -3.95 -9.04
CA ILE A 301 -13.50 -2.51 -9.26
C ILE A 301 -12.15 -2.24 -9.93
N SER A 302 -11.34 -3.29 -10.11
CA SER A 302 -9.99 -3.22 -10.68
C SER A 302 -9.96 -3.12 -12.21
#